data_fa693a3b879028748714ad84cb686951
#
_entry.id   fa693a3b879028748714ad84cb686951
#
_cell.length_a   1.000
_cell.length_b   1.000
_cell.length_c   1.000
_cell.angle_alpha   90.00
_cell.angle_beta   90.00
_cell.angle_gamma   90.00
#
_symmetry.space_group_name_H-M   'P 1'
#
loop_
_entity.id
_entity.type
_entity.pdbx_description
1 polymer ?
#
loop_
_entity_poly.entity_id
_entity_poly.type
_entity_poly.pdbx_seq_one_letter_code
_entity_poly.pdbx_strand_id
1 'polypeptide(L)'
;KKGGNWHGRKQRNRENEILFMDLRQWTENSVSGEQKKKVKFDSDQVAKAVEIYQKWQEEGTDGRNYAEPELYKSVGIEELEQQGWSLVPSRYIEFVDRDSNIDYNAVLTESAKVVSDLLKRQEQNQTALRNAFNTLGYECK
;
A
#
# COMPACT_ATOMS: atom_id res chain seq x y z
N LYS A 1 9.88 26.19 8.80
CA LYS A 1 11.19 26.82 8.58
C LYS A 1 11.02 27.95 7.57
N LYS A 2 11.53 29.13 7.88
CA LYS A 2 11.55 30.26 6.93
C LYS A 2 12.29 29.84 5.67
N GLY A 3 11.80 30.30 4.51
CA GLY A 3 12.46 30.10 3.24
C GLY A 3 13.90 30.63 3.20
N GLY A 4 14.60 30.39 2.17
CA GLY A 4 15.98 30.83 1.99
C GLY A 4 16.64 30.21 0.78
N ASN A 5 17.95 30.43 0.63
CA ASN A 5 18.72 29.82 -0.42
C ASN A 5 19.66 28.74 0.18
N TRP A 6 19.54 27.52 -0.30
CA TRP A 6 20.37 26.39 0.14
C TRP A 6 20.99 25.71 -1.08
N HIS A 7 22.30 25.73 -1.16
CA HIS A 7 23.03 25.19 -2.33
C HIS A 7 22.52 25.70 -3.68
N GLY A 8 22.20 27.01 -3.79
CA GLY A 8 21.71 27.62 -5.00
C GLY A 8 20.23 27.36 -5.32
N ARG A 9 19.51 26.59 -4.49
CA ARG A 9 18.08 26.36 -4.62
C ARG A 9 17.30 27.30 -3.72
N LYS A 10 16.37 28.05 -4.30
CA LYS A 10 15.43 28.86 -3.52
C LYS A 10 14.43 27.94 -2.83
N GLN A 11 14.23 28.18 -1.57
CA GLN A 11 13.27 27.42 -0.74
C GLN A 11 12.13 28.35 -0.32
N ARG A 12 10.90 27.82 -0.42
CA ARG A 12 9.72 28.54 0.08
C ARG A 12 9.68 28.63 1.61
N ASN A 13 8.89 29.53 2.13
CA ASN A 13 8.58 29.56 3.56
C ASN A 13 7.67 28.38 3.90
N ARG A 14 8.07 27.58 4.89
CA ARG A 14 7.35 26.41 5.42
C ARG A 14 7.10 26.56 6.93
N GLU A 15 6.97 27.80 7.37
CA GLU A 15 6.62 28.09 8.75
C GLU A 15 5.22 27.57 9.04
N ASN A 16 5.04 26.86 10.15
CA ASN A 16 3.78 26.25 10.57
C ASN A 16 3.26 25.14 9.66
N GLU A 17 4.14 24.46 8.93
CA GLU A 17 3.79 23.31 8.13
C GLU A 17 4.64 22.07 8.51
N ILE A 18 4.01 20.90 8.45
CA ILE A 18 4.64 19.59 8.65
C ILE A 18 4.32 18.72 7.45
N LEU A 19 5.32 18.09 6.88
CA LEU A 19 5.12 17.05 5.86
C LEU A 19 5.05 15.69 6.55
N PHE A 20 3.91 15.02 6.44
CA PHE A 20 3.74 13.63 6.80
C PHE A 20 3.95 12.74 5.58
N MET A 21 4.68 11.63 5.77
CA MET A 21 4.83 10.58 4.76
C MET A 21 4.48 9.23 5.39
N ASP A 22 3.67 8.42 4.70
CA ASP A 22 3.35 7.05 5.10
C ASP A 22 4.08 6.07 4.18
N LEU A 23 5.15 5.50 4.69
CA LEU A 23 6.00 4.58 3.93
C LEU A 23 5.73 3.10 4.28
N ARG A 24 4.64 2.81 4.99
CA ARG A 24 4.32 1.43 5.41
C ARG A 24 4.12 0.49 4.23
N GLN A 25 3.50 0.96 3.16
CA GLN A 25 3.27 0.16 1.96
C GLN A 25 4.57 -0.19 1.19
N TRP A 26 5.65 0.54 1.43
CA TRP A 26 6.93 0.27 0.79
C TRP A 26 7.66 -0.93 1.39
N THR A 27 7.19 -1.43 2.51
CA THR A 27 7.83 -2.53 3.27
C THR A 27 7.27 -3.91 2.92
N GLU A 28 6.20 -4.00 2.14
CA GLU A 28 5.51 -5.26 1.83
C GLU A 28 6.33 -6.24 0.97
N ASN A 29 7.38 -5.79 0.32
CA ASN A 29 8.27 -6.63 -0.48
C ASN A 29 9.39 -7.33 0.31
N SER A 30 9.41 -7.23 1.63
CA SER A 30 10.39 -7.97 2.43
C SER A 30 9.94 -9.42 2.60
N VAL A 31 10.54 -10.30 1.80
CA VAL A 31 10.37 -11.75 1.79
C VAL A 31 10.30 -12.33 3.21
N SER A 32 9.23 -13.08 3.47
CA SER A 32 9.00 -13.84 4.70
C SER A 32 10.15 -14.81 5.00
N GLY A 33 10.74 -14.66 6.16
CA GLY A 33 11.73 -15.59 6.71
C GLY A 33 12.13 -15.15 8.11
N GLU A 34 12.00 -16.06 9.04
CA GLU A 34 12.22 -16.00 10.47
C GLU A 34 13.40 -15.13 10.92
N GLN A 35 13.17 -13.88 11.14
CA GLN A 35 13.84 -12.99 12.09
C GLN A 35 13.19 -11.62 11.93
N LYS A 36 12.99 -10.85 13.01
CA LYS A 36 12.54 -9.45 12.97
C LYS A 36 13.45 -8.66 12.03
N LYS A 37 13.16 -8.69 10.74
CA LYS A 37 13.97 -8.02 9.72
C LYS A 37 13.84 -6.53 9.92
N LYS A 38 14.97 -5.87 10.05
CA LYS A 38 15.05 -4.42 9.95
C LYS A 38 14.50 -4.05 8.59
N VAL A 39 13.49 -3.19 8.57
CA VAL A 39 12.95 -2.62 7.34
C VAL A 39 14.10 -1.89 6.64
N LYS A 40 14.42 -2.31 5.41
CA LYS A 40 15.40 -1.62 4.56
C LYS A 40 14.64 -1.08 3.36
N PHE A 41 14.75 0.20 3.15
CA PHE A 41 14.32 0.83 1.90
C PHE A 41 15.38 0.56 0.82
N ASP A 42 14.92 0.29 -0.39
CA ASP A 42 15.82 0.26 -1.54
C ASP A 42 16.22 1.68 -2.00
N SER A 43 17.18 1.75 -2.92
CA SER A 43 17.70 3.04 -3.40
C SER A 43 16.64 3.89 -4.09
N ASP A 44 15.69 3.27 -4.80
CA ASP A 44 14.63 3.95 -5.55
C ASP A 44 13.58 4.53 -4.60
N GLN A 45 13.23 3.79 -3.54
CA GLN A 45 12.35 4.25 -2.48
C GLN A 45 12.95 5.45 -1.74
N VAL A 46 14.23 5.38 -1.42
CA VAL A 46 14.94 6.51 -0.79
C VAL A 46 14.97 7.71 -1.74
N ALA A 47 15.28 7.51 -3.02
CA ALA A 47 15.29 8.58 -4.03
C ALA A 47 13.91 9.24 -4.14
N LYS A 48 12.82 8.46 -4.19
CA LYS A 48 11.44 8.97 -4.22
C LYS A 48 11.10 9.79 -2.97
N ALA A 49 11.47 9.32 -1.78
CA ALA A 49 11.24 10.07 -0.54
C ALA A 49 12.00 11.42 -0.53
N VAL A 50 13.23 11.41 -1.03
CA VAL A 50 14.05 12.63 -1.17
C VAL A 50 13.43 13.59 -2.18
N GLU A 51 12.93 13.09 -3.31
CA GLU A 51 12.24 13.89 -4.33
C GLU A 51 11.00 14.58 -3.76
N ILE A 52 10.12 13.83 -3.07
CA ILE A 52 8.94 14.37 -2.39
C ILE A 52 9.34 15.49 -1.44
N TYR A 53 10.36 15.26 -0.61
CA TYR A 53 10.81 16.23 0.36
C TYR A 53 11.42 17.48 -0.30
N GLN A 54 12.22 17.32 -1.37
CA GLN A 54 12.81 18.44 -2.10
C GLN A 54 11.74 19.28 -2.79
N LYS A 55 10.79 18.64 -3.46
CA LYS A 55 9.68 19.30 -4.14
C LYS A 55 8.80 20.09 -3.16
N TRP A 56 8.55 19.54 -1.97
CA TRP A 56 7.84 20.27 -0.91
C TRP A 56 8.56 21.55 -0.49
N GLN A 57 9.89 21.59 -0.63
CA GLN A 57 10.71 22.75 -0.28
C GLN A 57 10.85 23.79 -1.40
N GLU A 58 10.54 23.46 -2.63
CA GLU A 58 10.78 24.31 -3.79
C GLU A 58 9.89 25.56 -3.78
N GLU A 59 10.47 26.68 -4.27
CA GLU A 59 9.73 27.91 -4.53
C GLU A 59 8.62 27.64 -5.58
N GLY A 60 7.40 28.08 -5.31
CA GLY A 60 6.24 27.86 -6.19
C GLY A 60 5.43 26.60 -5.88
N THR A 61 5.87 25.70 -5.03
CA THR A 61 5.05 24.60 -4.56
C THR A 61 3.97 25.10 -3.61
N ASP A 62 2.70 24.78 -3.89
CA ASP A 62 1.60 25.04 -2.97
C ASP A 62 1.66 24.03 -1.81
N GLY A 63 2.23 24.48 -0.70
CA GLY A 63 2.40 23.61 0.46
C GLY A 63 1.10 23.18 1.12
N ARG A 64 0.02 23.95 0.98
CA ARG A 64 -1.28 23.59 1.58
C ARG A 64 -1.97 22.47 0.84
N ASN A 65 -1.75 22.38 -0.47
CA ASN A 65 -2.33 21.35 -1.33
C ASN A 65 -1.30 20.28 -1.74
N TYR A 66 -0.12 20.26 -1.09
CA TYR A 66 0.91 19.27 -1.39
C TYR A 66 0.58 17.95 -0.73
N ALA A 67 -0.12 17.09 -1.47
CA ALA A 67 -0.57 15.79 -0.99
C ALA A 67 -0.62 14.78 -2.14
N GLU A 68 -0.39 13.52 -1.80
CA GLU A 68 -0.67 12.35 -2.64
C GLU A 68 -1.37 11.31 -1.75
N PRO A 69 -2.57 10.88 -2.09
CA PRO A 69 -3.30 9.88 -1.29
C PRO A 69 -2.43 8.65 -1.00
N GLU A 70 -2.60 8.09 0.20
CA GLU A 70 -1.86 6.91 0.69
C GLU A 70 -0.34 7.10 0.86
N LEU A 71 0.23 8.25 0.50
CA LEU A 71 1.67 8.42 0.53
C LEU A 71 2.12 9.62 1.37
N TYR A 72 1.68 10.83 1.05
CA TYR A 72 2.10 12.01 1.81
C TYR A 72 1.05 13.12 1.83
N LYS A 73 1.13 13.98 2.86
CA LYS A 73 0.38 15.23 2.95
C LYS A 73 1.16 16.26 3.74
N SER A 74 1.17 17.48 3.23
CA SER A 74 1.62 18.66 3.98
C SER A 74 0.46 19.21 4.78
N VAL A 75 0.67 19.41 6.07
CA VAL A 75 -0.38 19.78 7.05
C VAL A 75 0.01 21.08 7.73
N GLY A 76 -0.91 22.04 7.77
CA GLY A 76 -0.76 23.30 8.50
C GLY A 76 -1.02 23.14 9.99
N ILE A 77 -0.60 24.13 10.76
CA ILE A 77 -0.75 24.12 12.23
C ILE A 77 -2.20 24.09 12.68
N GLU A 78 -3.09 24.71 11.90
CA GLU A 78 -4.53 24.79 12.20
C GLU A 78 -5.17 23.37 12.11
N GLU A 79 -4.76 22.57 11.15
CA GLU A 79 -5.24 21.19 11.00
C GLU A 79 -4.66 20.29 12.10
N LEU A 80 -3.40 20.52 12.51
CA LEU A 80 -2.80 19.83 13.65
C LEU A 80 -3.57 20.10 14.95
N GLU A 81 -3.95 21.34 15.19
CA GLU A 81 -4.71 21.74 16.36
C GLU A 81 -6.09 21.05 16.39
N GLN A 82 -6.79 21.02 15.27
CA GLN A 82 -8.08 20.33 15.12
C GLN A 82 -7.96 18.82 15.41
N GLN A 83 -6.82 18.22 15.12
CA GLN A 83 -6.54 16.80 15.39
C GLN A 83 -5.90 16.57 16.78
N GLY A 84 -5.94 17.57 17.65
CA GLY A 84 -5.40 17.48 19.01
C GLY A 84 -3.89 17.30 19.06
N TRP A 85 -3.17 17.94 18.15
CA TRP A 85 -1.69 17.89 18.04
C TRP A 85 -1.14 16.49 17.81
N SER A 86 -1.93 15.61 17.22
CA SER A 86 -1.47 14.26 16.90
C SER A 86 -0.41 14.29 15.80
N LEU A 87 0.68 13.55 15.96
CA LEU A 87 1.72 13.39 14.93
C LEU A 87 1.62 12.03 14.21
N VAL A 88 0.44 11.42 14.19
CA VAL A 88 0.20 10.14 13.52
C VAL A 88 -0.19 10.39 12.05
N PRO A 89 0.63 9.98 11.06
CA PRO A 89 0.40 10.29 9.63
C PRO A 89 -0.97 9.84 9.11
N SER A 90 -1.46 8.68 9.56
CA SER A 90 -2.75 8.13 9.12
C SER A 90 -4.00 8.95 9.51
N ARG A 91 -3.84 10.00 10.33
CA ARG A 91 -4.92 10.94 10.62
C ARG A 91 -5.05 12.04 9.57
N TYR A 92 -4.05 12.23 8.74
CA TYR A 92 -3.95 13.33 7.79
C TYR A 92 -3.92 12.85 6.35
N ILE A 93 -3.27 11.71 6.10
CA ILE A 93 -3.14 11.13 4.77
C ILE A 93 -4.43 10.39 4.44
N GLU A 94 -5.06 10.78 3.34
CA GLU A 94 -6.28 10.15 2.84
C GLU A 94 -5.96 8.77 2.25
N PHE A 95 -6.79 7.79 2.58
CA PHE A 95 -6.73 6.46 1.97
C PHE A 95 -7.77 6.37 0.85
N VAL A 96 -7.35 5.78 -0.27
CA VAL A 96 -8.27 5.53 -1.39
C VAL A 96 -9.13 4.33 -1.03
N ASP A 97 -10.44 4.53 -0.95
CA ASP A 97 -11.39 3.44 -0.83
C ASP A 97 -11.45 2.69 -2.16
N ARG A 98 -10.70 1.61 -2.25
CA ARG A 98 -10.64 0.73 -3.44
C ARG A 98 -11.87 -0.16 -3.54
N ASP A 99 -12.61 -0.29 -2.48
CA ASP A 99 -13.77 -1.18 -2.41
C ASP A 99 -15.04 -0.55 -3.00
N SER A 100 -15.08 0.77 -3.12
CA SER A 100 -16.25 1.50 -3.62
C SER A 100 -16.67 1.15 -5.05
N ASN A 101 -15.76 0.59 -5.87
CA ASN A 101 -16.01 0.22 -7.25
C ASN A 101 -16.05 -1.30 -7.50
N ILE A 102 -15.99 -2.12 -6.46
CA ILE A 102 -16.03 -3.57 -6.58
C ILE A 102 -17.48 -4.03 -6.57
N ASP A 103 -17.95 -4.60 -7.67
CA ASP A 103 -19.21 -5.35 -7.69
C ASP A 103 -18.99 -6.71 -7.02
N TYR A 104 -19.25 -6.74 -5.70
CA TYR A 104 -19.11 -7.95 -4.89
C TYR A 104 -19.96 -9.11 -5.39
N ASN A 105 -21.14 -8.83 -5.98
CA ASN A 105 -22.00 -9.88 -6.52
C ASN A 105 -21.38 -10.53 -7.75
N ALA A 106 -20.74 -9.74 -8.63
CA ALA A 106 -20.00 -10.26 -9.77
C ALA A 106 -18.80 -11.10 -9.33
N VAL A 107 -18.01 -10.62 -8.36
CA VAL A 107 -16.86 -11.35 -7.80
C VAL A 107 -17.29 -12.66 -7.15
N LEU A 108 -18.37 -12.66 -6.35
CA LEU A 108 -18.90 -13.85 -5.70
C LEU A 108 -19.41 -14.86 -6.73
N THR A 109 -20.11 -14.40 -7.77
CA THR A 109 -20.62 -15.26 -8.83
C THR A 109 -19.48 -15.94 -9.61
N GLU A 110 -18.44 -15.19 -9.95
CA GLU A 110 -17.28 -15.74 -10.64
C GLU A 110 -16.51 -16.72 -9.75
N SER A 111 -16.31 -16.38 -8.49
CA SER A 111 -15.68 -17.25 -7.49
C SER A 111 -16.45 -18.56 -7.30
N ALA A 112 -17.78 -18.48 -7.26
CA ALA A 112 -18.65 -19.66 -7.15
C ALA A 112 -18.51 -20.60 -8.36
N LYS A 113 -18.37 -20.04 -9.58
CA LYS A 113 -18.12 -20.85 -10.78
C LYS A 113 -16.77 -21.56 -10.69
N VAL A 114 -15.71 -20.85 -10.34
CA VAL A 114 -14.37 -21.42 -10.19
C VAL A 114 -14.38 -22.56 -9.17
N VAL A 115 -15.02 -22.37 -8.00
CA VAL A 115 -15.16 -23.41 -6.98
C VAL A 115 -15.94 -24.61 -7.51
N SER A 116 -17.05 -24.39 -8.23
CA SER A 116 -17.85 -25.46 -8.83
C SER A 116 -17.03 -26.29 -9.84
N ASP A 117 -16.23 -25.64 -10.68
CA ASP A 117 -15.38 -26.32 -11.65
C ASP A 117 -14.23 -27.11 -10.99
N LEU A 118 -13.66 -26.55 -9.91
CA LEU A 118 -12.64 -27.27 -9.13
C LEU A 118 -13.22 -28.51 -8.45
N LEU A 119 -14.44 -28.45 -7.91
CA LEU A 119 -15.11 -29.59 -7.30
C LEU A 119 -15.39 -30.69 -8.33
N LYS A 120 -15.90 -30.35 -9.52
CA LYS A 120 -16.08 -31.31 -10.61
C LYS A 120 -14.76 -31.98 -11.02
N ARG A 121 -13.69 -31.20 -11.12
CA ARG A 121 -12.36 -31.71 -11.47
C ARG A 121 -11.83 -32.63 -10.38
N GLN A 122 -12.07 -32.32 -9.12
CA GLN A 122 -11.72 -33.17 -7.98
C GLN A 122 -12.44 -34.53 -8.07
N GLU A 123 -13.74 -34.52 -8.33
CA GLU A 123 -14.53 -35.75 -8.46
C GLU A 123 -14.07 -36.63 -9.64
N GLN A 124 -13.79 -35.99 -10.78
CA GLN A 124 -13.20 -36.71 -11.95
C GLN A 124 -11.84 -37.34 -11.62
N ASN A 125 -10.98 -36.58 -10.94
CA ASN A 125 -9.66 -37.07 -10.55
C ASN A 125 -9.76 -38.21 -9.52
N GLN A 126 -10.69 -38.13 -8.56
CA GLN A 126 -10.94 -39.22 -7.63
C GLN A 126 -11.43 -40.49 -8.33
N THR A 127 -12.34 -40.36 -9.28
CA THR A 127 -12.84 -41.48 -10.06
C THR A 127 -11.75 -42.12 -10.93
N ALA A 128 -10.94 -41.26 -11.58
CA ALA A 128 -9.80 -41.74 -12.39
C ALA A 128 -8.77 -42.48 -11.50
N LEU A 129 -8.49 -41.95 -10.33
CA LEU A 129 -7.56 -42.58 -9.39
C LEU A 129 -8.07 -43.92 -8.89
N ARG A 130 -9.36 -44.02 -8.50
CA ARG A 130 -9.99 -45.27 -8.09
C ARG A 130 -9.94 -46.31 -9.18
N ASN A 131 -10.25 -45.93 -10.43
CA ASN A 131 -10.20 -46.81 -11.56
C ASN A 131 -8.77 -47.34 -11.82
N ALA A 132 -7.77 -46.46 -11.71
CA ALA A 132 -6.37 -46.84 -11.86
C ALA A 132 -5.94 -47.85 -10.77
N PHE A 133 -6.30 -47.64 -9.52
CA PHE A 133 -6.02 -48.57 -8.41
C PHE A 133 -6.73 -49.92 -8.61
N ASN A 134 -8.00 -49.92 -9.01
CA ASN A 134 -8.74 -51.14 -9.30
C ASN A 134 -8.09 -51.94 -10.44
N THR A 135 -7.58 -51.27 -11.49
CA THR A 135 -6.89 -51.92 -12.61
C THR A 135 -5.57 -52.57 -12.13
N LEU A 136 -4.94 -52.02 -11.12
CA LEU A 136 -3.73 -52.56 -10.51
C LEU A 136 -3.99 -53.64 -9.44
N GLY A 137 -5.28 -53.98 -9.18
CA GLY A 137 -5.67 -54.99 -8.20
C GLY A 137 -5.70 -54.52 -6.75
N TYR A 138 -5.70 -53.20 -6.52
CA TYR A 138 -5.86 -52.60 -5.19
C TYR A 138 -7.28 -52.09 -4.99
N GLU A 139 -7.94 -52.52 -3.93
CA GLU A 139 -9.24 -51.97 -3.53
C GLU A 139 -9.03 -50.70 -2.74
N CYS A 140 -9.48 -49.55 -3.26
CA CYS A 140 -9.60 -48.31 -2.50
C CYS A 140 -10.95 -48.25 -1.78
N LYS A 141 -10.95 -48.37 -0.47
CA LYS A 141 -12.11 -48.12 0.40
C LYS A 141 -12.42 -46.65 0.48
#